data_17010572a07927daf0c989d5cb7728c9
#
_entry.id   17010572a07927daf0c989d5cb7728c9
#
_cell.length_a   1.000
_cell.length_b   1.000
_cell.length_c   1.000
_cell.angle_alpha   90.00
_cell.angle_beta   90.00
_cell.angle_gamma   90.00
#
_symmetry.space_group_name_H-M   'P 1'
#
loop_
_entity.id
_entity.type
_entity.pdbx_description
1 polymer ?
#
loop_
_entity_poly.entity_id
_entity_poly.type
_entity_poly.pdbx_seq_one_letter_code
_entity_poly.pdbx_strand_id
1 'polypeptide(L)'
;MKVLEIMRRIKGFSTPLGGVDWELPLPQRAVAEKVLVYLEDRRVLTMTRVEHSVNEAGHCVASVLKIRETLTRILMEPDTGHELAENLKAMRAACRRFLDTVGIDHGSHVEGRREGVVFGAALGELRAVFGIQLGVIATRYKLDLSGDLVSILPAEDTDEE
;
A
#
# COMPACT_ATOMS: atom_id res chain seq x y z
N MET A 1 -13.74 -3.00 7.38
CA MET A 1 -13.94 -4.30 6.72
C MET A 1 -13.33 -5.38 7.58
N LYS A 2 -14.05 -6.47 7.79
CA LYS A 2 -13.59 -7.58 8.65
C LYS A 2 -12.65 -8.53 7.89
N VAL A 3 -11.77 -9.19 8.62
CA VAL A 3 -10.73 -10.09 8.08
C VAL A 3 -11.28 -11.12 7.09
N LEU A 4 -12.47 -11.68 7.32
CA LEU A 4 -13.09 -12.66 6.41
C LEU A 4 -13.42 -12.08 5.01
N GLU A 5 -13.84 -10.83 4.95
CA GLU A 5 -14.12 -10.15 3.68
C GLU A 5 -12.82 -9.81 2.93
N ILE A 6 -11.77 -9.45 3.67
CA ILE A 6 -10.43 -9.21 3.11
C ILE A 6 -9.86 -10.50 2.53
N MET A 7 -10.00 -11.63 3.23
CA MET A 7 -9.54 -12.94 2.76
C MET A 7 -10.16 -13.34 1.42
N ARG A 8 -11.43 -13.03 1.17
CA ARG A 8 -12.08 -13.31 -0.11
C ARG A 8 -11.45 -12.54 -1.26
N ARG A 9 -11.08 -11.27 -1.02
CA ARG A 9 -10.50 -10.39 -2.03
C ARG A 9 -9.06 -10.73 -2.42
N ILE A 10 -8.30 -11.40 -1.55
CA ILE A 10 -6.90 -11.75 -1.81
C ILE A 10 -6.67 -13.22 -2.17
N LYS A 11 -7.71 -14.06 -2.19
CA LYS A 11 -7.59 -15.47 -2.57
C LYS A 11 -7.07 -15.70 -3.99
N GLY A 12 -7.33 -14.79 -4.92
CA GLY A 12 -6.80 -14.82 -6.29
C GLY A 12 -5.30 -14.54 -6.42
N PHE A 13 -4.67 -14.01 -5.38
CA PHE A 13 -3.24 -13.76 -5.36
C PHE A 13 -2.56 -14.91 -4.63
N SER A 14 -1.64 -15.60 -5.32
CA SER A 14 -0.84 -16.70 -4.75
C SER A 14 0.06 -16.19 -3.63
N THR A 15 -0.51 -15.99 -2.45
CA THR A 15 0.25 -15.74 -1.23
C THR A 15 0.44 -17.06 -0.51
N PRO A 16 1.63 -17.38 0.01
CA PRO A 16 1.85 -18.56 0.85
C PRO A 16 1.18 -18.33 2.21
N LEU A 17 -0.16 -18.34 2.23
CA LEU A 17 -0.93 -18.42 3.45
C LEU A 17 -0.88 -19.88 3.92
N GLY A 18 0.30 -20.30 4.39
CA GLY A 18 0.46 -21.61 5.00
C GLY A 18 -0.46 -21.71 6.22
N GLY A 19 -1.37 -22.68 6.15
CA GLY A 19 -2.33 -22.95 7.22
C GLY A 19 -1.69 -23.58 8.45
N VAL A 20 -0.93 -22.77 9.20
CA VAL A 20 -0.49 -23.13 10.54
C VAL A 20 -1.01 -22.04 11.47
N ASP A 21 -1.84 -22.44 12.40
CA ASP A 21 -2.35 -21.58 13.48
C ASP A 21 -1.20 -21.31 14.47
N TRP A 22 -0.23 -20.47 14.04
CA TRP A 22 0.79 -19.97 14.92
C TRP A 22 0.21 -18.79 15.68
N GLU A 23 0.31 -18.82 17.00
CA GLU A 23 0.09 -17.62 17.79
C GLU A 23 1.10 -16.56 17.32
N LEU A 24 0.57 -15.55 16.64
CA LEU A 24 1.37 -14.45 16.13
C LEU A 24 2.00 -13.70 17.32
N PRO A 25 3.31 -13.46 17.32
CA PRO A 25 3.94 -12.71 18.38
C PRO A 25 3.26 -11.35 18.54
N LEU A 26 2.78 -11.04 19.74
CA LEU A 26 2.12 -9.77 20.05
C LEU A 26 2.90 -8.53 19.59
N PRO A 27 4.25 -8.47 19.68
CA PRO A 27 5.02 -7.36 19.17
C PRO A 27 4.83 -7.13 17.67
N GLN A 28 4.87 -8.18 16.84
CA GLN A 28 4.70 -8.06 15.38
C GLN A 28 3.31 -7.56 15.00
N ARG A 29 2.27 -8.03 15.69
CA ARG A 29 0.91 -7.54 15.49
C ARG A 29 0.79 -6.04 15.81
N ALA A 30 1.41 -5.58 16.90
CA ALA A 30 1.43 -4.18 17.26
C ALA A 30 2.15 -3.30 16.21
N VAL A 31 3.24 -3.80 15.62
CA VAL A 31 3.93 -3.11 14.52
C VAL A 31 3.04 -3.07 13.28
N ALA A 32 2.37 -4.17 12.92
CA ALA A 32 1.44 -4.21 11.80
C ALA A 32 0.28 -3.21 11.99
N GLU A 33 -0.29 -3.14 13.18
CA GLU A 33 -1.36 -2.18 13.52
C GLU A 33 -0.90 -0.72 13.38
N LYS A 34 0.30 -0.39 13.85
CA LYS A 34 0.92 0.93 13.64
C LYS A 34 1.04 1.29 12.15
N VAL A 35 1.41 0.31 11.32
CA VAL A 35 1.50 0.51 9.87
C VAL A 35 0.13 0.86 9.30
N LEU A 36 -0.92 0.12 9.64
CA LEU A 36 -2.27 0.37 9.16
C LEU A 36 -2.76 1.77 9.56
N VAL A 37 -2.68 2.10 10.85
CA VAL A 37 -3.07 3.42 11.37
C VAL A 37 -2.31 4.55 10.67
N TYR A 38 -1.01 4.39 10.45
CA TYR A 38 -0.22 5.38 9.73
C TYR A 38 -0.69 5.57 8.28
N LEU A 39 -1.03 4.46 7.59
CA LEU A 39 -1.41 4.50 6.18
C LEU A 39 -2.84 5.00 5.96
N GLU A 40 -3.75 4.78 6.91
CA GLU A 40 -5.12 5.31 6.89
C GLU A 40 -5.16 6.82 6.71
N ASP A 41 -4.22 7.55 7.30
CA ASP A 41 -4.11 9.00 7.21
C ASP A 41 -3.42 9.49 5.91
N ARG A 42 -3.07 8.59 4.99
CA ARG A 42 -2.33 8.94 3.75
C ARG A 42 -3.27 9.12 2.56
N ARG A 43 -3.71 10.36 2.34
CA ARG A 43 -4.63 10.74 1.24
C ARG A 43 -4.18 10.25 -0.14
N VAL A 44 -2.87 10.15 -0.40
CA VAL A 44 -2.34 9.63 -1.66
C VAL A 44 -2.81 8.20 -1.97
N LEU A 45 -3.11 7.40 -0.95
CA LEU A 45 -3.62 6.04 -1.10
C LEU A 45 -5.13 6.00 -1.35
N THR A 46 -5.89 6.95 -0.78
CA THR A 46 -7.33 6.86 -0.62
C THR A 46 -8.12 7.85 -1.48
N MET A 47 -7.48 8.89 -2.03
CA MET A 47 -8.16 9.88 -2.87
C MET A 47 -8.72 9.25 -4.14
N THR A 48 -10.04 9.29 -4.28
CA THR A 48 -10.77 8.73 -5.44
C THR A 48 -10.57 9.56 -6.71
N ARG A 49 -10.22 10.82 -6.58
CA ARG A 49 -10.00 11.77 -7.69
C ARG A 49 -8.73 12.57 -7.41
N VAL A 50 -7.74 12.40 -8.25
CA VAL A 50 -6.63 13.35 -8.35
C VAL A 50 -7.03 14.36 -9.41
N GLU A 51 -7.42 15.55 -9.00
CA GLU A 51 -7.50 16.65 -9.94
C GLU A 51 -6.07 16.95 -10.40
N HIS A 52 -5.87 16.96 -11.72
CA HIS A 52 -4.52 17.05 -12.32
C HIS A 52 -3.94 18.46 -12.19
N SER A 53 -3.92 19.01 -10.97
CA SER A 53 -3.22 20.26 -10.71
C SER A 53 -1.76 19.96 -10.30
N VAL A 54 -0.84 20.78 -10.75
CA VAL A 54 0.59 20.67 -10.43
C VAL A 54 0.82 20.63 -8.91
N ASN A 55 -0.01 21.36 -8.16
CA ASN A 55 0.07 21.38 -6.69
C ASN A 55 -0.29 20.02 -6.07
N GLU A 56 -1.30 19.32 -6.62
CA GLU A 56 -1.69 18.00 -6.10
C GLU A 56 -0.66 16.92 -6.40
N ALA A 57 -0.06 16.95 -7.59
CA ALA A 57 1.04 16.06 -7.93
C ALA A 57 2.20 16.21 -6.94
N GLY A 58 2.59 17.44 -6.61
CA GLY A 58 3.62 17.73 -5.61
C GLY A 58 3.27 17.21 -4.22
N HIS A 59 2.01 17.34 -3.79
CA HIS A 59 1.54 16.80 -2.52
C HIS A 59 1.55 15.26 -2.48
N CYS A 60 1.15 14.61 -3.58
CA CYS A 60 1.21 13.16 -3.70
C CYS A 60 2.65 12.65 -3.57
N VAL A 61 3.57 13.29 -4.26
CA VAL A 61 4.99 12.98 -4.22
C VAL A 61 5.56 13.13 -2.80
N ALA A 62 5.31 14.25 -2.15
CA ALA A 62 5.75 14.47 -0.76
C ALA A 62 5.18 13.41 0.19
N SER A 63 3.91 13.02 -0.03
CA SER A 63 3.26 11.96 0.75
C SER A 63 3.93 10.60 0.52
N VAL A 64 4.25 10.23 -0.73
CA VAL A 64 4.94 8.96 -1.04
C VAL A 64 6.36 8.93 -0.48
N LEU A 65 7.09 10.04 -0.54
CA LEU A 65 8.41 10.16 0.11
C LEU A 65 8.30 9.91 1.62
N LYS A 66 7.30 10.48 2.28
CA LYS A 66 7.08 10.29 3.71
C LYS A 66 6.68 8.86 4.06
N ILE A 67 5.86 8.22 3.23
CA ILE A 67 5.54 6.80 3.38
C ILE A 67 6.81 5.96 3.26
N ARG A 68 7.62 6.16 2.21
CA ARG A 68 8.88 5.43 2.01
C ARG A 68 9.83 5.54 3.19
N GLU A 69 9.99 6.76 3.73
CA GLU A 69 10.80 7.02 4.92
C GLU A 69 10.29 6.26 6.15
N THR A 70 8.97 6.33 6.38
CA THR A 70 8.35 5.66 7.53
C THR A 70 8.46 4.14 7.42
N LEU A 71 8.19 3.56 6.24
CA LEU A 71 8.38 2.13 6.01
C LEU A 71 9.84 1.69 6.23
N THR A 72 10.81 2.52 5.82
CA THR A 72 12.23 2.24 6.05
C THR A 72 12.55 2.21 7.54
N ARG A 73 12.01 3.16 8.32
CA ARG A 73 12.22 3.22 9.77
C ARG A 73 11.62 2.00 10.47
N ILE A 74 10.39 1.60 10.10
CA ILE A 74 9.74 0.42 10.69
C ILE A 74 10.51 -0.85 10.35
N LEU A 75 11.04 -0.97 9.12
CA LEU A 75 11.89 -2.10 8.73
C LEU A 75 13.17 -2.25 9.57
N MET A 76 13.60 -1.19 10.26
CA MET A 76 14.74 -1.21 11.17
C MET A 76 14.36 -1.56 12.62
N GLU A 77 13.05 -1.65 12.93
CA GLU A 77 12.58 -2.06 14.25
C GLU A 77 12.79 -3.58 14.43
N PRO A 78 13.32 -4.03 15.58
CA PRO A 78 13.61 -5.45 15.82
C PRO A 78 12.35 -6.32 15.83
N ASP A 79 11.21 -5.74 16.20
CA ASP A 79 9.93 -6.44 16.35
C ASP A 79 9.12 -6.56 15.03
N THR A 80 9.67 -6.09 13.91
CA THR A 80 8.94 -6.12 12.62
C THR A 80 8.69 -7.57 12.15
N GLY A 81 9.59 -8.49 12.42
CA GLY A 81 9.51 -9.87 11.97
C GLY A 81 9.70 -10.02 10.46
N HIS A 82 10.11 -11.22 10.04
CA HIS A 82 10.51 -11.47 8.64
C HIS A 82 9.36 -11.23 7.65
N GLU A 83 8.19 -11.76 7.94
CA GLU A 83 7.06 -11.74 6.99
C GLU A 83 6.45 -10.36 6.84
N LEU A 84 6.28 -9.60 7.94
CA LEU A 84 5.87 -8.21 7.85
C LEU A 84 6.92 -7.40 7.09
N ALA A 85 8.20 -7.67 7.34
CA ALA A 85 9.28 -6.99 6.63
C ALA A 85 9.20 -7.21 5.10
N GLU A 86 8.85 -8.40 4.61
CA GLU A 86 8.69 -8.66 3.18
C GLU A 86 7.54 -7.82 2.57
N ASN A 87 6.40 -7.74 3.25
CA ASN A 87 5.29 -6.88 2.82
C ASN A 87 5.70 -5.40 2.78
N LEU A 88 6.39 -4.91 3.82
CA LEU A 88 6.85 -3.52 3.86
C LEU A 88 7.93 -3.23 2.81
N LYS A 89 8.80 -4.20 2.49
CA LYS A 89 9.77 -4.07 1.38
C LYS A 89 9.07 -3.94 0.03
N ALA A 90 8.01 -4.71 -0.21
CA ALA A 90 7.22 -4.61 -1.43
C ALA A 90 6.55 -3.24 -1.56
N MET A 91 5.93 -2.73 -0.50
CA MET A 91 5.36 -1.38 -0.47
C MET A 91 6.43 -0.31 -0.70
N ARG A 92 7.60 -0.42 -0.06
CA ARG A 92 8.71 0.52 -0.24
C ARG A 92 9.25 0.50 -1.67
N ALA A 93 9.30 -0.67 -2.31
CA ALA A 93 9.68 -0.80 -3.71
C ALA A 93 8.66 -0.12 -4.63
N ALA A 94 7.35 -0.23 -4.35
CA ALA A 94 6.32 0.48 -5.09
C ALA A 94 6.46 2.01 -4.96
N CYS A 95 6.78 2.53 -3.77
CA CYS A 95 7.09 3.95 -3.59
C CYS A 95 8.26 4.39 -4.48
N ARG A 96 9.34 3.62 -4.56
CA ARG A 96 10.47 3.95 -5.44
C ARG A 96 10.05 3.98 -6.90
N ARG A 97 9.37 2.95 -7.40
CA ARG A 97 8.90 2.91 -8.79
C ARG A 97 8.02 4.11 -9.13
N PHE A 98 7.10 4.47 -8.24
CA PHE A 98 6.28 5.66 -8.42
C PHE A 98 7.15 6.92 -8.57
N LEU A 99 8.09 7.15 -7.66
CA LEU A 99 8.97 8.33 -7.65
C LEU A 99 9.87 8.37 -8.90
N ASP A 100 10.41 7.24 -9.32
CA ASP A 100 11.21 7.12 -10.54
C ASP A 100 10.38 7.44 -11.80
N THR A 101 9.12 6.96 -11.85
CA THR A 101 8.22 7.17 -12.99
C THR A 101 7.77 8.63 -13.11
N VAL A 102 7.51 9.32 -11.98
CA VAL A 102 7.10 10.72 -12.00
C VAL A 102 8.26 11.71 -12.08
N GLY A 103 9.51 11.21 -12.15
CA GLY A 103 10.68 11.99 -12.56
C GLY A 103 11.23 12.97 -11.53
N ILE A 104 11.10 12.69 -10.23
CA ILE A 104 11.59 13.61 -9.18
C ILE A 104 13.12 13.70 -9.16
N ASP A 105 13.81 12.66 -9.56
CA ASP A 105 15.28 12.63 -9.56
C ASP A 105 15.92 13.27 -10.81
N HIS A 106 15.14 13.63 -11.84
CA HIS A 106 15.71 14.00 -13.14
C HIS A 106 15.39 15.39 -13.65
N GLY A 107 14.70 16.25 -12.88
CA GLY A 107 14.48 17.66 -13.25
C GLY A 107 13.81 17.87 -14.62
N SER A 108 13.26 16.83 -15.22
CA SER A 108 12.61 16.90 -16.51
C SER A 108 11.17 17.35 -16.36
N HIS A 109 10.94 18.63 -16.66
CA HIS A 109 9.63 19.16 -16.95
C HIS A 109 9.16 18.53 -18.27
N VAL A 110 8.38 17.46 -18.21
CA VAL A 110 7.66 16.95 -19.36
C VAL A 110 6.31 17.67 -19.39
N GLU A 111 6.08 18.50 -20.39
CA GLU A 111 4.88 19.33 -20.50
C GLU A 111 3.65 18.54 -20.99
N GLY A 112 2.52 18.68 -20.30
CA GLY A 112 1.19 18.51 -20.87
C GLY A 112 0.42 17.25 -20.49
N ARG A 113 -0.65 16.98 -21.24
CA ARG A 113 -1.64 15.90 -21.01
C ARG A 113 -1.05 14.48 -20.82
N ARG A 114 0.13 14.20 -21.38
CA ARG A 114 0.84 12.91 -21.20
C ARG A 114 1.29 12.69 -19.78
N GLU A 115 1.68 13.75 -19.07
CA GLU A 115 2.10 13.68 -17.66
C GLU A 115 0.97 13.20 -16.75
N GLY A 116 -0.25 13.73 -16.96
CA GLY A 116 -1.41 13.32 -16.18
C GLY A 116 -1.73 11.83 -16.33
N VAL A 117 -1.59 11.27 -17.54
CA VAL A 117 -1.81 9.84 -17.79
C VAL A 117 -0.74 8.98 -17.13
N VAL A 118 0.53 9.35 -17.28
CA VAL A 118 1.66 8.64 -16.67
C VAL A 118 1.59 8.70 -15.15
N PHE A 119 1.30 9.87 -14.60
CA PHE A 119 1.13 10.06 -13.17
C PHE A 119 -0.04 9.22 -12.63
N GLY A 120 -1.20 9.26 -13.30
CA GLY A 120 -2.38 8.47 -12.92
C GLY A 120 -2.11 6.96 -12.95
N ALA A 121 -1.41 6.47 -13.97
CA ALA A 121 -1.03 5.06 -14.08
C ALA A 121 -0.06 4.66 -12.97
N ALA A 122 0.98 5.45 -12.72
CA ALA A 122 1.95 5.21 -11.64
C ALA A 122 1.27 5.20 -10.25
N LEU A 123 0.32 6.12 -10.03
CA LEU A 123 -0.44 6.17 -8.80
C LEU A 123 -1.38 4.96 -8.65
N GLY A 124 -1.99 4.52 -9.75
CA GLY A 124 -2.81 3.29 -9.78
C GLY A 124 -1.98 2.05 -9.43
N GLU A 125 -0.79 1.89 -10.01
CA GLU A 125 0.14 0.81 -9.68
C GLU A 125 0.55 0.83 -8.20
N LEU A 126 0.91 2.01 -7.69
CA LEU A 126 1.25 2.19 -6.27
C LEU A 126 0.12 1.68 -5.39
N ARG A 127 -1.12 2.13 -5.63
CA ARG A 127 -2.30 1.75 -4.85
C ARG A 127 -2.62 0.27 -4.94
N ALA A 128 -2.49 -0.33 -6.12
CA ALA A 128 -2.72 -1.76 -6.32
C ALA A 128 -1.75 -2.59 -5.47
N VAL A 129 -0.45 -2.26 -5.49
CA VAL A 129 0.54 -2.95 -4.65
C VAL A 129 0.22 -2.76 -3.16
N PHE A 130 -0.09 -1.54 -2.74
CA PHE A 130 -0.46 -1.29 -1.34
C PHE A 130 -1.71 -2.06 -0.94
N GLY A 131 -2.74 -2.08 -1.77
CA GLY A 131 -3.98 -2.83 -1.50
C GLY A 131 -3.73 -4.32 -1.27
N ILE A 132 -2.93 -4.95 -2.14
CA ILE A 132 -2.55 -6.36 -1.98
C ILE A 132 -1.80 -6.57 -0.65
N GLN A 133 -0.78 -5.78 -0.38
CA GLN A 133 0.04 -5.96 0.82
C GLN A 133 -0.75 -5.68 2.12
N LEU A 134 -1.63 -4.68 2.10
CA LEU A 134 -2.53 -4.38 3.23
C LEU A 134 -3.50 -5.54 3.49
N GLY A 135 -4.06 -6.11 2.44
CA GLY A 135 -4.92 -7.29 2.55
C GLY A 135 -4.20 -8.49 3.18
N VAL A 136 -2.96 -8.75 2.74
CA VAL A 136 -2.11 -9.81 3.32
C VAL A 136 -1.82 -9.55 4.80
N ILE A 137 -1.38 -8.33 5.14
CA ILE A 137 -1.07 -7.94 6.53
C ILE A 137 -2.32 -8.07 7.41
N ALA A 138 -3.44 -7.49 6.98
CA ALA A 138 -4.68 -7.50 7.75
C ALA A 138 -5.17 -8.94 8.02
N THR A 139 -5.13 -9.80 6.99
CA THR A 139 -5.51 -11.21 7.12
C THR A 139 -4.58 -11.95 8.09
N ARG A 140 -3.26 -11.79 7.89
CA ARG A 140 -2.28 -12.51 8.69
C ARG A 140 -2.31 -12.12 10.16
N TYR A 141 -2.35 -10.83 10.44
CA TYR A 141 -2.31 -10.31 11.81
C TYR A 141 -3.70 -10.17 12.45
N LYS A 142 -4.76 -10.65 11.76
CA LYS A 142 -6.16 -10.59 12.21
C LYS A 142 -6.57 -9.16 12.60
N LEU A 143 -6.22 -8.20 11.73
CA LEU A 143 -6.52 -6.78 11.88
C LEU A 143 -7.66 -6.39 10.95
N ASP A 144 -8.61 -5.61 11.45
CA ASP A 144 -9.65 -5.02 10.63
C ASP A 144 -9.09 -3.81 9.87
N LEU A 145 -9.47 -3.68 8.61
CA LEU A 145 -9.21 -2.47 7.84
C LEU A 145 -10.42 -1.55 7.95
N SER A 146 -10.14 -0.32 8.33
CA SER A 146 -11.13 0.74 8.45
C SER A 146 -10.93 1.82 7.39
N GLY A 147 -11.93 2.68 7.24
CA GLY A 147 -11.84 3.87 6.43
C GLY A 147 -11.60 3.62 4.95
N ASP A 148 -10.88 4.54 4.38
CA ASP A 148 -10.69 4.65 2.94
C ASP A 148 -9.69 3.61 2.37
N LEU A 149 -8.87 2.96 3.21
CA LEU A 149 -7.92 1.92 2.78
C LEU A 149 -8.63 0.71 2.15
N VAL A 150 -9.89 0.49 2.50
CA VAL A 150 -10.72 -0.55 1.88
C VAL A 150 -10.88 -0.32 0.37
N SER A 151 -10.87 0.94 -0.07
CA SER A 151 -11.08 1.32 -1.47
C SER A 151 -9.94 0.87 -2.41
N ILE A 152 -8.75 0.64 -1.87
CA ILE A 152 -7.59 0.18 -2.65
C ILE A 152 -7.36 -1.33 -2.58
N LEU A 153 -8.18 -2.06 -1.83
CA LEU A 153 -8.12 -3.53 -1.86
C LEU A 153 -8.53 -4.05 -3.25
N PRO A 154 -8.00 -5.20 -3.67
CA PRO A 154 -8.47 -5.87 -4.87
C PRO A 154 -9.99 -6.05 -4.84
N ALA A 155 -10.64 -5.99 -6.00
CA ALA A 155 -12.05 -6.33 -6.13
C ALA A 155 -12.28 -7.80 -5.73
N GLU A 156 -13.50 -8.14 -5.30
CA GLU A 156 -13.87 -9.54 -5.16
C GLU A 156 -13.93 -10.15 -6.57
N ASP A 157 -13.29 -11.30 -6.75
CA ASP A 157 -13.54 -12.11 -7.93
C ASP A 157 -15.01 -12.59 -7.82
N THR A 158 -15.89 -11.95 -8.57
CA THR A 158 -17.22 -12.49 -8.84
C THR A 158 -16.98 -13.67 -9.78
N ASP A 159 -16.84 -14.88 -9.23
CA ASP A 159 -16.98 -16.10 -10.01
C ASP A 159 -18.40 -16.03 -10.60
N GLU A 160 -18.52 -15.64 -11.87
CA GLU A 160 -19.73 -15.83 -12.64
C GLU A 160 -19.95 -17.34 -12.76
N GLU A 161 -20.97 -17.85 -12.04
CA GLU A 161 -21.52 -19.18 -12.27
C GLU A 161 -22.13 -19.31 -13.67
#